data_b0738236aaa0ba07a5991451eb17b508
#
_entry.id   b0738236aaa0ba07a5991451eb17b508
#
_cell.length_a   1.000
_cell.length_b   1.000
_cell.length_c   1.000
_cell.angle_alpha   90.00
_cell.angle_beta   90.00
_cell.angle_gamma   90.00
#
_symmetry.space_group_name_H-M   'P 1'
#
loop_
_entity.id
_entity.type
_entity.pdbx_description
1 polymer ?
#
loop_
_entity_poly.entity_id
_entity_poly.type
_entity_poly.pdbx_seq_one_letter_code
_entity_poly.pdbx_strand_id
1 'polypeptide(L)'
;MSILKMTGAAAALVLMFAQPVLADGSFANGTSVNGVAVGGMSNEEAKAKLEQNYGSYKLTIKERGGKTEEITAAEIGYKVVITNELQAAIDQQAAGAAGAGALTIAMPLSCDQTMLANRIASLNCMSDSAAPTVDAHISAWEEGKDFTIVPEVKGESVDKAKVQTAINAAIASGMTEIDLEALGCYTPIQVTSGDASLKALCAQMNQAKNAVITFHIGEATETLSGTEYVSWYTGGENGVITVDRDKAAAYIKALAAKYDTAGTTRTFHTTSGKEVALTGPYGWKIDQTAETDNLVLMAQTGINQEREVQFSQQAASHSDADWGNTYAEVDFGAQHVYMYENGALTWDAPCVTGNVSKNYTTPEGIYSLTYKQTDRVLRGAKRADGTYEYESHVDYWMP
;
A
#
# COMPACT_ATOMS: atom_id res chain seq x y z
N MET A 1 -56.39 18.45 30.71
CA MET A 1 -57.22 18.89 31.82
C MET A 1 -56.26 19.22 32.95
N SER A 2 -56.14 20.40 33.54
CA SER A 2 -57.00 21.57 33.69
C SER A 2 -56.13 22.78 33.90
N ILE A 3 -56.50 23.87 33.27
CA ILE A 3 -55.90 25.20 33.37
C ILE A 3 -56.38 25.80 34.72
N LEU A 4 -55.44 26.35 35.52
CA LEU A 4 -55.82 27.22 36.59
C LEU A 4 -55.16 28.60 36.37
N LYS A 5 -55.96 29.55 35.92
CA LYS A 5 -55.63 30.97 35.89
C LYS A 5 -55.76 31.51 37.29
N MET A 6 -54.69 32.13 37.81
CA MET A 6 -54.79 33.06 38.94
C MET A 6 -54.38 34.45 38.47
N THR A 7 -55.36 35.30 38.35
CA THR A 7 -55.25 36.76 38.25
C THR A 7 -54.99 37.33 39.64
N GLY A 8 -53.79 37.85 39.86
CA GLY A 8 -53.44 38.61 41.02
C GLY A 8 -53.08 40.04 40.59
N ALA A 9 -53.95 40.98 40.91
CA ALA A 9 -53.66 42.40 40.76
C ALA A 9 -52.59 42.78 41.78
N ALA A 10 -51.40 43.18 41.36
CA ALA A 10 -50.38 43.79 42.21
C ALA A 10 -50.36 45.32 41.95
N ALA A 11 -50.63 46.05 42.99
CA ALA A 11 -50.56 47.47 42.97
C ALA A 11 -49.14 47.99 42.65
N ALA A 12 -49.01 48.85 41.64
CA ALA A 12 -47.75 49.46 41.25
C ALA A 12 -47.38 50.49 42.32
N LEU A 13 -46.41 50.17 43.18
CA LEU A 13 -45.72 51.12 44.02
C LEU A 13 -44.66 51.80 43.12
N VAL A 14 -44.93 53.00 42.66
CA VAL A 14 -43.96 53.82 41.94
C VAL A 14 -42.95 54.36 42.98
N LEU A 15 -41.87 53.57 43.15
CA LEU A 15 -40.63 54.09 43.78
C LEU A 15 -39.92 54.95 42.73
N MET A 16 -40.05 56.29 42.86
CA MET A 16 -39.12 57.18 42.15
C MET A 16 -37.72 56.95 42.72
N PHE A 17 -36.93 56.10 42.08
CA PHE A 17 -35.51 56.13 42.26
C PHE A 17 -35.01 57.43 41.62
N ALA A 18 -34.32 58.28 42.39
CA ALA A 18 -33.51 59.35 41.82
C ALA A 18 -32.53 58.73 40.84
N GLN A 19 -32.70 59.02 39.55
CA GLN A 19 -31.74 58.64 38.59
C GLN A 19 -30.39 59.26 38.92
N PRO A 20 -29.30 58.50 39.06
CA PRO A 20 -28.01 59.16 39.22
C PRO A 20 -27.79 60.00 37.97
N VAL A 21 -27.49 61.29 38.18
CA VAL A 21 -27.07 62.19 37.10
C VAL A 21 -25.81 61.51 36.48
N LEU A 22 -25.97 60.96 35.29
CA LEU A 22 -24.83 60.44 34.56
C LEU A 22 -23.91 61.62 34.28
N ALA A 23 -22.61 61.50 34.62
CA ALA A 23 -21.61 62.42 34.09
C ALA A 23 -21.73 62.39 32.58
N ASP A 24 -21.89 63.58 31.97
CA ASP A 24 -22.09 63.67 30.51
C ASP A 24 -20.99 62.95 29.80
N GLY A 25 -21.33 61.86 29.03
CA GLY A 25 -20.38 61.05 28.28
C GLY A 25 -19.81 59.81 28.97
N SER A 26 -20.43 59.21 30.01
CA SER A 26 -19.99 58.01 30.71
C SER A 26 -21.10 56.96 30.78
N PHE A 27 -20.69 55.65 30.89
CA PHE A 27 -21.60 54.51 31.10
C PHE A 27 -22.31 54.63 32.47
N ALA A 28 -23.57 54.28 32.53
CA ALA A 28 -24.31 54.16 33.76
C ALA A 28 -23.65 53.18 34.75
N ASN A 29 -23.68 53.50 36.05
CA ASN A 29 -23.14 52.62 37.09
C ASN A 29 -23.79 51.22 37.01
N GLY A 30 -23.00 50.17 37.10
CA GLY A 30 -23.47 48.77 36.97
C GLY A 30 -23.55 48.26 35.57
N THR A 31 -23.10 49.03 34.55
CA THR A 31 -23.03 48.58 33.17
C THR A 31 -21.83 47.65 32.95
N SER A 32 -22.02 46.56 32.21
CA SER A 32 -20.96 45.74 31.61
C SER A 32 -21.17 45.61 30.10
N VAL A 33 -20.08 45.58 29.36
CA VAL A 33 -20.07 45.37 27.91
C VAL A 33 -19.35 44.05 27.62
N ASN A 34 -20.03 43.11 26.98
CA ASN A 34 -19.52 41.77 26.70
C ASN A 34 -18.87 41.09 27.92
N GLY A 35 -19.48 41.26 29.09
CA GLY A 35 -19.01 40.73 30.38
C GLY A 35 -17.93 41.55 31.09
N VAL A 36 -17.43 42.62 30.48
CA VAL A 36 -16.44 43.51 31.09
C VAL A 36 -17.17 44.67 31.77
N ALA A 37 -16.95 44.87 33.09
CA ALA A 37 -17.57 45.95 33.85
C ALA A 37 -16.99 47.31 33.41
N VAL A 38 -17.86 48.22 32.90
CA VAL A 38 -17.50 49.55 32.38
C VAL A 38 -18.31 50.68 33.03
N GLY A 39 -19.14 50.39 34.03
CA GLY A 39 -19.98 51.38 34.70
C GLY A 39 -19.16 52.52 35.25
N GLY A 40 -19.61 53.76 34.99
CA GLY A 40 -18.96 55.00 35.38
C GLY A 40 -17.76 55.41 34.53
N MET A 41 -17.39 54.66 33.54
CA MET A 41 -16.25 54.92 32.65
C MET A 41 -16.66 55.74 31.43
N SER A 42 -15.81 56.62 31.00
CA SER A 42 -15.90 57.32 29.72
C SER A 42 -15.72 56.33 28.57
N ASN A 43 -16.04 56.77 27.35
CA ASN A 43 -15.81 55.95 26.15
C ASN A 43 -14.36 55.49 26.03
N GLU A 44 -13.40 56.39 26.27
CA GLU A 44 -11.97 56.08 26.16
C GLU A 44 -11.49 55.13 27.24
N GLU A 45 -11.95 55.31 28.50
CA GLU A 45 -11.63 54.37 29.59
C GLU A 45 -12.23 52.98 29.37
N ALA A 46 -13.49 52.92 28.92
CA ALA A 46 -14.14 51.65 28.58
C ALA A 46 -13.46 50.95 27.41
N LYS A 47 -13.05 51.70 26.38
CA LYS A 47 -12.28 51.20 25.26
C LYS A 47 -10.94 50.61 25.71
N ALA A 48 -10.16 51.36 26.47
CA ALA A 48 -8.88 50.90 27.00
C ALA A 48 -9.02 49.63 27.85
N LYS A 49 -10.08 49.57 28.68
CA LYS A 49 -10.36 48.41 29.52
C LYS A 49 -10.76 47.17 28.71
N LEU A 50 -11.57 47.34 27.67
CA LEU A 50 -11.91 46.26 26.72
C LEU A 50 -10.69 45.79 25.95
N GLU A 51 -9.87 46.71 25.41
CA GLU A 51 -8.62 46.38 24.72
C GLU A 51 -7.67 45.60 25.64
N GLN A 52 -7.55 45.99 26.91
CA GLN A 52 -6.76 45.26 27.92
C GLN A 52 -7.32 43.87 28.16
N ASN A 53 -8.65 43.74 28.29
CA ASN A 53 -9.30 42.43 28.50
C ASN A 53 -9.06 41.48 27.31
N TYR A 54 -9.27 41.95 26.08
CA TYR A 54 -9.02 41.15 24.87
C TYR A 54 -7.52 40.93 24.63
N GLY A 55 -6.65 41.89 25.06
CA GLY A 55 -5.20 41.72 25.03
C GLY A 55 -4.66 40.63 25.97
N SER A 56 -5.46 40.24 26.97
CA SER A 56 -5.16 39.09 27.85
C SER A 56 -5.65 37.75 27.29
N TYR A 57 -6.22 37.74 26.09
CA TYR A 57 -6.71 36.50 25.45
C TYR A 57 -5.60 35.47 25.32
N LYS A 58 -5.97 34.22 25.59
CA LYS A 58 -5.12 33.06 25.49
C LYS A 58 -5.96 31.89 25.03
N LEU A 59 -5.50 31.21 23.99
CA LEU A 59 -6.03 29.93 23.54
C LEU A 59 -5.14 28.81 24.07
N THR A 60 -5.67 27.93 24.88
CA THR A 60 -5.01 26.69 25.33
C THR A 60 -5.37 25.58 24.38
N ILE A 61 -4.36 24.92 23.83
CA ILE A 61 -4.47 23.78 22.92
C ILE A 61 -4.10 22.55 23.73
N LYS A 62 -5.08 21.67 23.93
CA LYS A 62 -4.85 20.34 24.56
C LYS A 62 -4.43 19.32 23.52
N GLU A 63 -3.32 18.65 23.81
CA GLU A 63 -2.73 17.63 22.96
C GLU A 63 -2.83 16.24 23.60
N ARG A 64 -2.61 15.22 22.78
CA ARG A 64 -2.53 13.84 23.23
C ARG A 64 -1.45 13.68 24.31
N GLY A 65 -1.70 12.80 25.28
CA GLY A 65 -0.76 12.56 26.38
C GLY A 65 -0.77 13.62 27.47
N GLY A 66 -1.78 14.52 27.49
CA GLY A 66 -1.94 15.57 28.51
C GLY A 66 -1.01 16.77 28.32
N LYS A 67 -0.37 16.89 27.17
CA LYS A 67 0.43 18.07 26.80
C LYS A 67 -0.49 19.22 26.48
N THR A 68 0.00 20.44 26.69
CA THR A 68 -0.71 21.67 26.33
C THR A 68 0.24 22.67 25.74
N GLU A 69 -0.24 23.41 24.75
CA GLU A 69 0.42 24.61 24.22
C GLU A 69 -0.52 25.81 24.30
N GLU A 70 0.01 26.99 24.21
CA GLU A 70 -0.77 28.22 24.33
C GLU A 70 -0.46 29.15 23.14
N ILE A 71 -1.49 29.86 22.69
CA ILE A 71 -1.35 30.98 21.76
C ILE A 71 -1.90 32.20 22.47
N THR A 72 -1.06 33.21 22.68
CA THR A 72 -1.45 34.45 23.35
C THR A 72 -1.85 35.54 22.36
N ALA A 73 -2.65 36.50 22.82
CA ALA A 73 -3.05 37.67 22.02
C ALA A 73 -1.84 38.40 21.43
N ALA A 74 -0.77 38.56 22.21
CA ALA A 74 0.45 39.26 21.80
C ALA A 74 1.17 38.56 20.65
N GLU A 75 1.22 37.21 20.65
CA GLU A 75 1.88 36.42 19.62
C GLU A 75 1.21 36.51 18.25
N ILE A 76 -0.08 36.85 18.21
CA ILE A 76 -0.88 36.85 16.97
C ILE A 76 -1.48 38.22 16.64
N GLY A 77 -1.10 39.26 17.38
CA GLY A 77 -1.67 40.59 17.20
C GLY A 77 -3.20 40.64 17.40
N TYR A 78 -3.72 39.78 18.31
CA TYR A 78 -5.16 39.65 18.55
C TYR A 78 -5.68 40.89 19.29
N LYS A 79 -6.71 41.50 18.74
CA LYS A 79 -7.34 42.71 19.26
C LYS A 79 -8.81 42.80 18.91
N VAL A 80 -9.54 43.51 19.74
CA VAL A 80 -10.90 43.92 19.44
C VAL A 80 -10.88 45.19 18.60
N VAL A 81 -11.74 45.28 17.59
CA VAL A 81 -11.95 46.49 16.81
C VAL A 81 -13.15 47.19 17.37
N ILE A 82 -12.88 48.31 18.04
CA ILE A 82 -13.91 49.17 18.68
C ILE A 82 -14.04 50.44 17.85
N THR A 83 -15.24 50.65 17.30
CA THR A 83 -15.55 51.85 16.53
C THR A 83 -16.49 52.77 17.36
N ASN A 84 -17.64 53.14 16.84
CA ASN A 84 -18.55 54.07 17.49
C ASN A 84 -19.59 53.43 18.42
N GLU A 85 -19.54 52.11 18.58
CA GLU A 85 -20.58 51.34 19.27
C GLU A 85 -20.62 51.66 20.78
N LEU A 86 -19.46 51.90 21.39
CA LEU A 86 -19.41 52.28 22.82
C LEU A 86 -20.04 53.65 23.03
N GLN A 87 -19.73 54.63 22.18
CA GLN A 87 -20.32 55.95 22.30
C GLN A 87 -21.84 55.90 22.07
N ALA A 88 -22.28 55.15 21.06
CA ALA A 88 -23.69 54.94 20.80
C ALA A 88 -24.44 54.32 22.00
N ALA A 89 -23.79 53.38 22.72
CA ALA A 89 -24.36 52.80 23.92
C ALA A 89 -24.44 53.79 25.10
N ILE A 90 -23.42 54.62 25.28
CA ILE A 90 -23.45 55.73 26.27
C ILE A 90 -24.57 56.71 25.96
N ASP A 91 -24.69 57.14 24.71
CA ASP A 91 -25.73 58.07 24.27
C ASP A 91 -27.15 57.49 24.46
N GLN A 92 -27.35 56.18 24.20
CA GLN A 92 -28.62 55.51 24.46
C GLN A 92 -28.96 55.48 26.00
N GLN A 93 -27.97 55.27 26.84
CA GLN A 93 -28.16 55.27 28.28
C GLN A 93 -28.47 56.68 28.78
N ALA A 94 -27.78 57.73 28.29
CA ALA A 94 -28.03 59.14 28.62
C ALA A 94 -29.43 59.59 28.17
N ALA A 95 -29.90 59.10 27.02
CA ALA A 95 -31.25 59.36 26.52
C ALA A 95 -32.36 58.58 27.25
N GLY A 96 -31.99 57.66 28.17
CA GLY A 96 -32.94 56.80 28.86
C GLY A 96 -33.51 55.68 27.96
N ALA A 97 -32.97 55.52 26.80
CA ALA A 97 -33.37 54.47 25.85
C ALA A 97 -32.80 53.10 26.20
N ALA A 98 -31.71 53.03 27.00
CA ALA A 98 -31.15 51.80 27.54
C ALA A 98 -30.85 52.02 29.07
N GLY A 99 -31.06 50.98 29.88
CA GLY A 99 -30.74 50.97 31.30
C GLY A 99 -29.29 50.51 31.57
N ALA A 100 -28.88 50.69 32.86
CA ALA A 100 -27.67 50.02 33.34
C ALA A 100 -27.85 48.47 33.27
N GLY A 101 -26.79 47.74 33.01
CA GLY A 101 -26.82 46.29 32.98
C GLY A 101 -25.84 45.69 31.99
N ALA A 102 -26.03 44.40 31.64
CA ALA A 102 -25.19 43.70 30.69
C ALA A 102 -25.57 44.09 29.25
N LEU A 103 -24.66 44.71 28.54
CA LEU A 103 -24.77 45.03 27.12
C LEU A 103 -23.97 44.05 26.29
N THR A 104 -24.59 43.55 25.22
CA THR A 104 -23.90 42.80 24.19
C THR A 104 -23.70 43.70 23.00
N ILE A 105 -22.46 44.05 22.72
CA ILE A 105 -22.08 44.91 21.60
C ILE A 105 -21.25 44.07 20.64
N ALA A 106 -21.66 44.08 19.35
CA ALA A 106 -20.90 43.40 18.31
C ALA A 106 -19.57 44.15 18.07
N MET A 107 -18.49 43.52 18.45
CA MET A 107 -17.14 44.07 18.27
C MET A 107 -16.34 43.07 17.46
N PRO A 108 -15.98 43.37 16.20
CA PRO A 108 -15.16 42.47 15.39
C PRO A 108 -13.80 42.20 16.06
N LEU A 109 -13.43 40.93 16.11
CA LEU A 109 -12.10 40.52 16.55
C LEU A 109 -11.18 40.46 15.33
N SER A 110 -9.93 40.85 15.45
CA SER A 110 -8.93 40.77 14.40
C SER A 110 -7.62 40.22 14.93
N CYS A 111 -6.90 39.51 14.11
CA CYS A 111 -5.52 39.08 14.37
C CYS A 111 -4.68 39.25 13.11
N ASP A 112 -3.38 39.37 13.29
CA ASP A 112 -2.44 39.36 12.16
C ASP A 112 -2.32 37.93 11.64
N GLN A 113 -2.77 37.70 10.39
CA GLN A 113 -2.81 36.38 9.78
C GLN A 113 -1.42 35.79 9.55
N THR A 114 -0.40 36.65 9.34
CA THR A 114 0.99 36.19 9.15
C THR A 114 1.57 35.75 10.51
N MET A 115 1.38 36.55 11.53
CA MET A 115 1.81 36.18 12.90
C MET A 115 1.11 34.90 13.37
N LEU A 116 -0.20 34.78 13.14
CA LEU A 116 -0.97 33.58 13.48
C LEU A 116 -0.46 32.34 12.74
N ALA A 117 -0.26 32.43 11.43
CA ALA A 117 0.26 31.31 10.64
C ALA A 117 1.65 30.87 11.14
N ASN A 118 2.54 31.83 11.42
CA ASN A 118 3.88 31.52 11.92
C ASN A 118 3.80 30.90 13.32
N ARG A 119 2.93 31.37 14.19
CA ARG A 119 2.75 30.81 15.53
C ARG A 119 2.20 29.38 15.46
N ILE A 120 1.20 29.12 14.62
CA ILE A 120 0.67 27.78 14.41
C ILE A 120 1.79 26.84 13.91
N ALA A 121 2.56 27.27 12.90
CA ALA A 121 3.65 26.45 12.36
C ALA A 121 4.76 26.15 13.40
N SER A 122 4.90 26.97 14.44
CA SER A 122 5.88 26.79 15.51
C SER A 122 5.40 25.91 16.66
N LEU A 123 4.14 25.44 16.66
CA LEU A 123 3.63 24.54 17.69
C LEU A 123 4.35 23.19 17.63
N ASN A 124 4.59 22.58 18.78
CA ASN A 124 5.27 21.27 18.85
C ASN A 124 4.48 20.17 18.14
N CYS A 125 3.15 20.19 18.23
CA CYS A 125 2.29 19.25 17.53
C CYS A 125 2.38 19.35 16.00
N MET A 126 2.85 20.48 15.46
CA MET A 126 3.06 20.68 14.01
C MET A 126 4.43 20.18 13.53
N SER A 127 5.26 19.65 14.41
CA SER A 127 6.60 19.13 14.08
C SER A 127 6.50 17.88 13.20
N ASP A 128 7.39 17.78 12.19
CA ASP A 128 7.55 16.58 11.38
C ASP A 128 8.23 15.42 12.14
N SER A 129 8.79 15.69 13.32
CA SER A 129 9.41 14.68 14.19
C SER A 129 8.42 14.02 15.16
N ALA A 130 7.14 14.36 15.09
CA ALA A 130 6.11 13.73 15.92
C ALA A 130 6.01 12.24 15.61
N ALA A 131 5.90 11.40 16.64
CA ALA A 131 5.80 9.95 16.48
C ALA A 131 4.61 9.58 15.57
N PRO A 132 4.79 8.79 14.53
CA PRO A 132 3.72 8.41 13.62
C PRO A 132 2.70 7.49 14.31
N THR A 133 1.44 7.57 13.89
CA THR A 133 0.46 6.53 14.17
C THR A 133 0.81 5.31 13.35
N VAL A 134 0.82 4.14 13.97
CA VAL A 134 1.11 2.86 13.32
C VAL A 134 -0.08 1.93 13.53
N ASP A 135 -0.59 1.38 12.44
CA ASP A 135 -1.64 0.37 12.50
C ASP A 135 -1.13 -0.97 13.04
N ALA A 136 -2.02 -1.75 13.63
CA ALA A 136 -1.68 -3.11 14.00
C ALA A 136 -1.32 -3.93 12.74
N HIS A 137 -0.29 -4.76 12.85
CA HIS A 137 0.21 -5.56 11.73
C HIS A 137 0.74 -6.91 12.22
N ILE A 138 0.98 -7.83 11.30
CA ILE A 138 1.60 -9.11 11.63
C ILE A 138 3.12 -8.93 11.69
N SER A 139 3.75 -9.57 12.68
CA SER A 139 5.21 -9.53 12.85
C SER A 139 5.93 -10.05 11.60
N ALA A 140 7.16 -9.61 11.38
CA ALA A 140 8.05 -10.25 10.43
C ALA A 140 8.26 -11.73 10.78
N TRP A 141 8.60 -12.56 9.78
CA TRP A 141 8.98 -13.94 10.02
C TRP A 141 10.31 -14.02 10.79
N GLU A 142 10.33 -14.87 11.78
CA GLU A 142 11.54 -15.26 12.52
C GLU A 142 11.59 -16.77 12.66
N GLU A 143 12.77 -17.35 12.42
CA GLU A 143 12.97 -18.81 12.51
C GLU A 143 12.59 -19.34 13.89
N GLY A 144 11.80 -20.40 13.92
CA GLY A 144 11.35 -21.06 15.15
C GLY A 144 10.27 -20.32 15.93
N LYS A 145 9.81 -19.15 15.47
CA LYS A 145 8.73 -18.39 16.12
C LYS A 145 7.43 -18.44 15.32
N ASP A 146 6.34 -18.17 16.01
CA ASP A 146 5.05 -17.93 15.39
C ASP A 146 4.92 -16.46 14.97
N PHE A 147 4.14 -16.23 13.90
CA PHE A 147 3.66 -14.90 13.59
C PHE A 147 2.76 -14.40 14.73
N THR A 148 2.94 -13.15 15.12
CA THR A 148 2.16 -12.49 16.16
C THR A 148 1.60 -11.18 15.63
N ILE A 149 0.52 -10.70 16.24
CA ILE A 149 0.02 -9.37 15.95
C ILE A 149 0.81 -8.37 16.79
N VAL A 150 1.48 -7.43 16.09
CA VAL A 150 2.08 -6.26 16.71
C VAL A 150 0.98 -5.23 16.88
N PRO A 151 0.67 -4.80 18.12
CA PRO A 151 -0.41 -3.87 18.36
C PRO A 151 -0.20 -2.52 17.69
N GLU A 152 -1.30 -1.83 17.44
CA GLU A 152 -1.32 -0.46 16.97
C GLU A 152 -0.69 0.50 17.97
N VAL A 153 -0.08 1.57 17.46
CA VAL A 153 0.49 2.64 18.27
C VAL A 153 -0.20 3.97 17.94
N LYS A 154 -0.83 4.56 18.96
CA LYS A 154 -1.34 5.94 18.87
C LYS A 154 -0.16 6.90 18.85
N GLY A 155 0.21 7.36 17.67
CA GLY A 155 1.25 8.37 17.51
C GLY A 155 0.80 9.78 17.92
N GLU A 156 1.72 10.72 17.82
CA GLU A 156 1.48 12.15 18.08
C GLU A 156 1.32 12.97 16.80
N SER A 157 1.43 12.32 15.63
CA SER A 157 1.28 12.98 14.33
C SER A 157 -0.13 13.48 14.12
N VAL A 158 -0.25 14.76 13.71
CA VAL A 158 -1.52 15.43 13.44
C VAL A 158 -1.72 15.67 11.93
N ASP A 159 -2.99 15.81 11.55
CA ASP A 159 -3.37 16.44 10.29
C ASP A 159 -3.19 17.96 10.44
N LYS A 160 -2.09 18.49 9.92
CA LYS A 160 -1.72 19.91 10.04
C LYS A 160 -2.80 20.86 9.53
N ALA A 161 -3.53 20.48 8.48
CA ALA A 161 -4.61 21.29 7.93
C ALA A 161 -5.82 21.35 8.87
N LYS A 162 -6.16 20.24 9.52
CA LYS A 162 -7.22 20.21 10.54
C LYS A 162 -6.84 21.02 11.77
N VAL A 163 -5.62 20.91 12.26
CA VAL A 163 -5.14 21.72 13.40
C VAL A 163 -5.22 23.20 13.07
N GLN A 164 -4.72 23.62 11.91
CA GLN A 164 -4.78 25.00 11.46
C GLN A 164 -6.24 25.50 11.37
N THR A 165 -7.13 24.70 10.82
CA THR A 165 -8.56 25.02 10.71
C THR A 165 -9.20 25.16 12.09
N ALA A 166 -8.91 24.23 13.00
CA ALA A 166 -9.45 24.24 14.36
C ALA A 166 -9.00 25.48 15.14
N ILE A 167 -7.70 25.83 15.09
CA ILE A 167 -7.15 27.01 15.76
C ILE A 167 -7.74 28.29 15.18
N ASN A 168 -7.81 28.41 13.86
CA ASN A 168 -8.42 29.58 13.20
C ASN A 168 -9.88 29.76 13.62
N ALA A 169 -10.66 28.69 13.65
CA ALA A 169 -12.07 28.74 14.09
C ALA A 169 -12.20 29.10 15.55
N ALA A 170 -11.34 28.56 16.41
CA ALA A 170 -11.36 28.89 17.86
C ALA A 170 -11.04 30.36 18.11
N ILE A 171 -10.00 30.89 17.47
CA ILE A 171 -9.62 32.31 17.59
C ILE A 171 -10.72 33.23 17.07
N ALA A 172 -11.30 32.92 15.92
CA ALA A 172 -12.39 33.68 15.33
C ALA A 172 -13.64 33.71 16.23
N SER A 173 -13.88 32.65 17.00
CA SER A 173 -15.00 32.50 17.92
C SER A 173 -14.70 33.02 19.34
N GLY A 174 -13.45 33.44 19.63
CA GLY A 174 -13.02 33.84 20.97
C GLY A 174 -12.97 32.69 21.98
N MET A 175 -12.84 31.43 21.51
CA MET A 175 -12.68 30.27 22.40
C MET A 175 -11.32 30.34 23.11
N THR A 176 -11.28 29.93 24.38
CA THR A 176 -10.06 29.93 25.18
C THR A 176 -9.40 28.57 25.33
N GLU A 177 -10.04 27.51 24.79
CA GLU A 177 -9.55 26.16 24.88
C GLU A 177 -10.05 25.33 23.69
N ILE A 178 -9.18 24.45 23.15
CA ILE A 178 -9.54 23.39 22.20
C ILE A 178 -8.81 22.12 22.60
N ASP A 179 -9.40 20.98 22.21
CA ASP A 179 -8.82 19.65 22.40
C ASP A 179 -8.64 18.98 21.02
N LEU A 180 -7.39 18.77 20.61
CA LEU A 180 -7.06 18.22 19.29
C LEU A 180 -7.51 16.77 19.13
N GLU A 181 -7.58 15.99 20.21
CA GLU A 181 -8.12 14.62 20.17
C GLU A 181 -9.63 14.65 19.90
N ALA A 182 -10.36 15.46 20.65
CA ALA A 182 -11.81 15.60 20.50
C ALA A 182 -12.21 16.14 19.11
N LEU A 183 -11.35 17.00 18.52
CA LEU A 183 -11.55 17.56 17.17
C LEU A 183 -11.08 16.62 16.05
N GLY A 184 -10.56 15.44 16.37
CA GLY A 184 -10.10 14.45 15.37
C GLY A 184 -8.92 14.94 14.54
N CYS A 185 -8.03 15.73 15.15
CA CYS A 185 -6.85 16.27 14.48
C CYS A 185 -5.70 15.29 14.35
N TYR A 186 -5.71 14.18 15.07
CA TYR A 186 -4.67 13.14 14.97
C TYR A 186 -4.92 12.18 13.82
N THR A 187 -3.85 11.61 13.27
CA THR A 187 -3.95 10.52 12.29
C THR A 187 -4.68 9.33 12.93
N PRO A 188 -5.81 8.90 12.36
CA PRO A 188 -6.58 7.80 12.92
C PRO A 188 -5.87 6.46 12.74
N ILE A 189 -6.06 5.53 13.67
CA ILE A 189 -5.74 4.12 13.49
C ILE A 189 -6.78 3.52 12.55
N GLN A 190 -6.34 2.85 11.48
CA GLN A 190 -7.20 2.17 10.52
C GLN A 190 -7.42 0.70 10.90
N VAL A 191 -6.37 0.04 11.39
CA VAL A 191 -6.37 -1.37 11.77
C VAL A 191 -5.94 -1.51 13.24
N THR A 192 -6.75 -2.18 14.03
CA THR A 192 -6.45 -2.45 15.44
C THR A 192 -6.04 -3.91 15.65
N SER A 193 -5.36 -4.20 16.74
CA SER A 193 -5.05 -5.58 17.18
C SER A 193 -6.29 -6.42 17.49
N GLY A 194 -7.46 -5.76 17.61
CA GLY A 194 -8.77 -6.40 17.71
C GLY A 194 -9.37 -6.87 16.39
N ASP A 195 -8.83 -6.42 15.26
CA ASP A 195 -9.39 -6.67 13.93
C ASP A 195 -9.48 -8.17 13.62
N ALA A 196 -10.66 -8.60 13.17
CA ALA A 196 -10.95 -10.02 12.92
C ALA A 196 -10.21 -10.54 11.69
N SER A 197 -10.06 -9.72 10.65
CA SER A 197 -9.37 -10.09 9.41
C SER A 197 -7.87 -10.24 9.66
N LEU A 198 -7.28 -9.33 10.45
CA LEU A 198 -5.87 -9.41 10.84
C LEU A 198 -5.59 -10.68 11.68
N LYS A 199 -6.48 -11.00 12.62
CA LYS A 199 -6.38 -12.23 13.44
C LYS A 199 -6.49 -13.49 12.59
N ALA A 200 -7.45 -13.54 11.66
CA ALA A 200 -7.62 -14.66 10.76
C ALA A 200 -6.39 -14.86 9.87
N LEU A 201 -5.85 -13.78 9.33
CA LEU A 201 -4.64 -13.81 8.50
C LEU A 201 -3.43 -14.30 9.27
N CYS A 202 -3.22 -13.82 10.50
CA CYS A 202 -2.14 -14.27 11.38
C CYS A 202 -2.27 -15.78 11.69
N ALA A 203 -3.48 -16.25 11.98
CA ALA A 203 -3.75 -17.66 12.20
C ALA A 203 -3.47 -18.51 10.95
N GLN A 204 -3.86 -18.04 9.77
CA GLN A 204 -3.58 -18.70 8.48
C GLN A 204 -2.08 -18.80 8.22
N MET A 205 -1.31 -17.73 8.43
CA MET A 205 0.14 -17.73 8.27
C MET A 205 0.82 -18.74 9.22
N ASN A 206 0.33 -18.87 10.46
CA ASN A 206 0.83 -19.85 11.42
C ASN A 206 0.43 -21.28 11.04
N GLN A 207 -0.78 -21.48 10.53
CA GLN A 207 -1.23 -22.80 10.05
C GLN A 207 -0.41 -23.27 8.86
N ALA A 208 0.00 -22.37 7.99
CA ALA A 208 0.80 -22.66 6.80
C ALA A 208 2.13 -23.38 7.11
N LYS A 209 2.69 -23.19 8.30
CA LYS A 209 3.91 -23.91 8.73
C LYS A 209 3.76 -25.44 8.72
N ASN A 210 2.54 -25.93 8.89
CA ASN A 210 2.23 -27.36 8.92
C ASN A 210 1.81 -27.93 7.57
N ALA A 211 1.70 -27.07 6.55
CA ALA A 211 1.28 -27.46 5.23
C ALA A 211 2.46 -27.98 4.38
N VAL A 212 2.15 -28.76 3.37
CA VAL A 212 3.11 -29.28 2.41
C VAL A 212 2.57 -29.04 1.00
N ILE A 213 3.44 -28.58 0.12
CA ILE A 213 3.17 -28.50 -1.32
C ILE A 213 3.94 -29.63 -1.99
N THR A 214 3.22 -30.51 -2.70
CA THR A 214 3.78 -31.66 -3.40
C THR A 214 3.76 -31.42 -4.90
N PHE A 215 4.90 -31.58 -5.54
CA PHE A 215 5.06 -31.49 -6.99
C PHE A 215 5.28 -32.90 -7.56
N HIS A 216 4.49 -33.28 -8.53
CA HIS A 216 4.67 -34.51 -9.30
C HIS A 216 5.36 -34.19 -10.63
N ILE A 217 6.42 -34.93 -10.95
CA ILE A 217 7.28 -34.72 -12.11
C ILE A 217 7.55 -36.10 -12.71
N GLY A 218 6.64 -36.59 -13.57
CA GLY A 218 6.63 -37.98 -13.98
C GLY A 218 6.50 -38.94 -12.80
N GLU A 219 7.46 -39.86 -12.65
CA GLU A 219 7.49 -40.78 -11.51
C GLU A 219 8.09 -40.14 -10.21
N ALA A 220 8.71 -38.99 -10.34
CA ALA A 220 9.34 -38.30 -9.20
C ALA A 220 8.35 -37.44 -8.44
N THR A 221 8.63 -37.28 -7.14
CA THR A 221 7.85 -36.40 -6.25
C THR A 221 8.80 -35.52 -5.49
N GLU A 222 8.51 -34.22 -5.47
CA GLU A 222 9.22 -33.21 -4.67
C GLU A 222 8.26 -32.57 -3.70
N THR A 223 8.73 -32.28 -2.50
CA THR A 223 7.91 -31.65 -1.46
C THR A 223 8.56 -30.36 -0.97
N LEU A 224 7.75 -29.33 -0.86
CA LEU A 224 8.11 -28.07 -0.24
C LEU A 224 7.35 -27.93 1.09
N SER A 225 8.10 -27.88 2.19
CA SER A 225 7.50 -27.78 3.52
C SER A 225 6.98 -26.36 3.81
N GLY A 226 5.92 -26.29 4.60
CA GLY A 226 5.39 -25.02 5.10
C GLY A 226 6.42 -24.21 5.87
N THR A 227 7.26 -24.86 6.67
CA THR A 227 8.34 -24.19 7.42
C THR A 227 9.33 -23.47 6.52
N GLU A 228 9.51 -23.91 5.29
CA GLU A 228 10.38 -23.27 4.31
C GLU A 228 9.68 -22.09 3.65
N TYR A 229 8.50 -22.31 3.04
CA TYR A 229 7.86 -21.23 2.26
C TYR A 229 7.23 -20.13 3.12
N VAL A 230 6.91 -20.35 4.40
CA VAL A 230 6.48 -19.24 5.29
C VAL A 230 7.59 -18.22 5.51
N SER A 231 8.85 -18.58 5.31
CA SER A 231 9.97 -17.63 5.31
C SER A 231 9.93 -16.63 4.14
N TRP A 232 9.06 -16.89 3.16
CA TRP A 232 8.84 -16.02 2.00
C TRP A 232 7.68 -15.04 2.23
N TYR A 233 6.97 -15.14 3.37
CA TYR A 233 5.89 -14.22 3.68
C TYR A 233 6.44 -12.85 4.05
N THR A 234 5.95 -11.83 3.37
CA THR A 234 6.33 -10.42 3.59
C THR A 234 5.23 -9.61 4.26
N GLY A 235 4.15 -10.26 4.67
CA GLY A 235 2.98 -9.66 5.31
C GLY A 235 1.68 -10.17 4.69
N GLY A 236 0.67 -9.34 4.72
CA GLY A 236 -0.62 -9.61 4.08
C GLY A 236 -1.55 -8.42 4.20
N GLU A 237 -2.40 -8.25 3.23
CA GLU A 237 -3.36 -7.18 3.15
C GLU A 237 -4.70 -7.71 2.62
N ASN A 238 -5.81 -7.17 3.11
CA ASN A 238 -7.17 -7.56 2.70
C ASN A 238 -7.44 -9.08 2.81
N GLY A 239 -6.83 -9.73 3.81
CA GLY A 239 -6.99 -11.17 4.04
C GLY A 239 -6.18 -12.07 3.11
N VAL A 240 -5.25 -11.52 2.32
CA VAL A 240 -4.37 -12.27 1.41
C VAL A 240 -2.93 -12.16 1.88
N ILE A 241 -2.27 -13.32 2.02
CA ILE A 241 -0.84 -13.38 2.37
C ILE A 241 -0.02 -12.88 1.17
N THR A 242 0.94 -12.00 1.44
CA THR A 242 1.92 -11.55 0.44
C THR A 242 3.15 -12.44 0.49
N VAL A 243 3.50 -13.01 -0.66
CA VAL A 243 4.64 -13.94 -0.83
C VAL A 243 5.74 -13.27 -1.66
N ASP A 244 6.97 -13.41 -1.23
CA ASP A 244 8.16 -13.00 -1.98
C ASP A 244 8.29 -13.88 -3.24
N ARG A 245 7.94 -13.30 -4.38
CA ARG A 245 7.95 -13.99 -5.67
C ARG A 245 9.34 -14.43 -6.11
N ASP A 246 10.38 -13.69 -5.73
CA ASP A 246 11.76 -14.01 -6.15
C ASP A 246 12.25 -15.27 -5.43
N LYS A 247 11.86 -15.47 -4.18
CA LYS A 247 12.15 -16.72 -3.44
C LYS A 247 11.40 -17.91 -4.04
N ALA A 248 10.13 -17.73 -4.39
CA ALA A 248 9.37 -18.77 -5.09
C ALA A 248 10.02 -19.10 -6.46
N ALA A 249 10.44 -18.08 -7.22
CA ALA A 249 11.14 -18.27 -8.49
C ALA A 249 12.48 -19.00 -8.32
N ALA A 250 13.22 -18.71 -7.25
CA ALA A 250 14.48 -19.38 -6.94
C ALA A 250 14.27 -20.88 -6.66
N TYR A 251 13.20 -21.23 -5.94
CA TYR A 251 12.82 -22.61 -5.69
C TYR A 251 12.47 -23.34 -7.01
N ILE A 252 11.61 -22.76 -7.83
CA ILE A 252 11.24 -23.35 -9.13
C ILE A 252 12.45 -23.47 -10.06
N LYS A 253 13.37 -22.51 -10.04
CA LYS A 253 14.62 -22.58 -10.79
C LYS A 253 15.51 -23.76 -10.33
N ALA A 254 15.57 -23.99 -9.02
CA ALA A 254 16.30 -25.15 -8.48
C ALA A 254 15.61 -26.47 -8.90
N LEU A 255 14.28 -26.51 -8.89
CA LEU A 255 13.51 -27.65 -9.36
C LEU A 255 13.78 -27.92 -10.87
N ALA A 256 13.75 -26.88 -11.70
CA ALA A 256 14.07 -26.97 -13.12
C ALA A 256 15.50 -27.46 -13.35
N ALA A 257 16.48 -26.97 -12.60
CA ALA A 257 17.86 -27.43 -12.71
C ALA A 257 18.04 -28.92 -12.38
N LYS A 258 17.12 -29.50 -11.60
CA LYS A 258 17.13 -30.92 -11.24
C LYS A 258 16.42 -31.80 -12.28
N TYR A 259 15.36 -31.30 -12.90
CA TYR A 259 14.45 -32.11 -13.72
C TYR A 259 14.41 -31.77 -15.22
N ASP A 260 14.91 -30.62 -15.62
CA ASP A 260 15.02 -30.26 -17.02
C ASP A 260 16.08 -31.15 -17.69
N THR A 261 15.72 -31.76 -18.80
CA THR A 261 16.65 -32.55 -19.63
C THR A 261 17.04 -31.84 -20.92
N ALA A 262 16.23 -30.91 -21.40
CA ALA A 262 16.55 -30.09 -22.57
C ALA A 262 17.86 -29.30 -22.35
N GLY A 263 18.80 -29.44 -23.26
CA GLY A 263 20.12 -28.80 -23.16
C GLY A 263 21.13 -29.50 -22.25
N THR A 264 20.75 -30.62 -21.60
CA THR A 264 21.67 -31.42 -20.80
C THR A 264 22.37 -32.50 -21.65
N THR A 265 23.48 -33.02 -21.14
CA THR A 265 24.19 -34.14 -21.77
C THR A 265 23.57 -35.47 -21.34
N ARG A 266 23.24 -36.33 -22.34
CA ARG A 266 22.66 -37.66 -22.13
C ARG A 266 23.47 -38.68 -22.85
N THR A 267 23.58 -39.89 -22.31
CA THR A 267 24.26 -41.01 -22.94
C THR A 267 23.32 -41.71 -23.91
N PHE A 268 23.70 -41.78 -25.17
CA PHE A 268 22.98 -42.52 -26.23
C PHE A 268 23.76 -43.76 -26.64
N HIS A 269 23.09 -44.91 -26.65
CA HIS A 269 23.62 -46.15 -27.13
C HIS A 269 23.26 -46.33 -28.62
N THR A 270 24.26 -46.20 -29.48
CA THR A 270 24.07 -46.27 -30.92
C THR A 270 23.74 -47.68 -31.39
N THR A 271 23.11 -47.78 -32.55
CA THR A 271 22.86 -49.07 -33.25
C THR A 271 24.15 -49.88 -33.49
N SER A 272 25.28 -49.19 -33.67
CA SER A 272 26.60 -49.82 -33.82
C SER A 272 27.24 -50.30 -32.50
N GLY A 273 26.54 -50.14 -31.35
CA GLY A 273 27.00 -50.54 -30.02
C GLY A 273 27.98 -49.59 -29.34
N LYS A 274 28.08 -48.33 -29.79
CA LYS A 274 28.91 -47.31 -29.15
C LYS A 274 28.06 -46.51 -28.18
N GLU A 275 28.69 -45.99 -27.11
CA GLU A 275 28.13 -44.98 -26.25
C GLU A 275 28.60 -43.60 -26.70
N VAL A 276 27.68 -42.68 -26.89
CA VAL A 276 27.98 -41.28 -27.26
C VAL A 276 27.28 -40.33 -26.31
N ALA A 277 27.97 -39.26 -25.91
CA ALA A 277 27.40 -38.20 -25.11
C ALA A 277 26.79 -37.12 -26.01
N LEU A 278 25.49 -37.00 -25.99
CA LEU A 278 24.76 -36.04 -26.81
C LEU A 278 24.08 -34.95 -25.97
N THR A 279 24.12 -33.73 -26.46
CA THR A 279 23.32 -32.63 -25.98
C THR A 279 22.36 -32.17 -27.06
N GLY A 280 21.36 -31.36 -26.73
CA GLY A 280 20.48 -30.82 -27.75
C GLY A 280 19.25 -30.14 -27.13
N PRO A 281 18.48 -29.41 -27.93
CA PRO A 281 17.31 -28.69 -27.46
C PRO A 281 16.14 -29.60 -27.08
N TYR A 282 16.14 -30.85 -27.46
CA TYR A 282 15.09 -31.81 -27.09
C TYR A 282 15.17 -32.18 -25.61
N GLY A 283 14.04 -32.40 -24.98
CA GLY A 283 13.95 -32.81 -23.58
C GLY A 283 12.81 -32.12 -22.82
N TRP A 284 12.70 -32.44 -21.55
CA TRP A 284 11.78 -31.80 -20.62
C TRP A 284 12.30 -30.41 -20.24
N LYS A 285 11.38 -29.44 -20.17
CA LYS A 285 11.67 -28.09 -19.68
C LYS A 285 10.48 -27.55 -18.88
N ILE A 286 10.68 -27.29 -17.62
CA ILE A 286 9.66 -26.72 -16.74
C ILE A 286 9.31 -25.30 -17.20
N ASP A 287 8.03 -24.96 -17.21
CA ASP A 287 7.58 -23.58 -17.38
C ASP A 287 7.79 -22.82 -16.06
N GLN A 288 8.99 -22.31 -15.89
CA GLN A 288 9.37 -21.64 -14.64
C GLN A 288 8.50 -20.42 -14.32
N THR A 289 7.98 -19.72 -15.33
CA THR A 289 7.12 -18.56 -15.11
C THR A 289 5.76 -19.00 -14.57
N ALA A 290 5.10 -19.92 -15.26
CA ALA A 290 3.81 -20.43 -14.83
C ALA A 290 3.88 -21.14 -13.47
N GLU A 291 4.94 -21.96 -13.25
CA GLU A 291 5.12 -22.64 -11.97
C GLU A 291 5.42 -21.69 -10.81
N THR A 292 6.16 -20.60 -11.04
CA THR A 292 6.37 -19.57 -10.01
C THR A 292 5.05 -18.91 -9.64
N ASP A 293 4.22 -18.53 -10.60
CA ASP A 293 2.93 -17.92 -10.34
C ASP A 293 1.99 -18.87 -9.59
N ASN A 294 1.96 -20.14 -9.98
CA ASN A 294 1.22 -21.18 -9.28
C ASN A 294 1.72 -21.39 -7.85
N LEU A 295 3.02 -21.46 -7.65
CA LEU A 295 3.61 -21.64 -6.33
C LEU A 295 3.28 -20.48 -5.39
N VAL A 296 3.32 -19.24 -5.88
CA VAL A 296 2.89 -18.06 -5.09
C VAL A 296 1.44 -18.22 -4.66
N LEU A 297 0.53 -18.58 -5.57
CA LEU A 297 -0.88 -18.79 -5.24
C LEU A 297 -1.08 -19.94 -4.23
N MET A 298 -0.34 -21.03 -4.39
CA MET A 298 -0.40 -22.18 -3.47
C MET A 298 0.09 -21.80 -2.06
N ALA A 299 1.22 -21.12 -1.97
CA ALA A 299 1.78 -20.65 -0.71
C ALA A 299 0.84 -19.67 0.02
N GLN A 300 0.11 -18.83 -0.71
CA GLN A 300 -0.87 -17.91 -0.14
C GLN A 300 -2.02 -18.61 0.57
N THR A 301 -2.40 -19.81 0.15
CA THR A 301 -3.52 -20.54 0.78
C THR A 301 -3.14 -21.14 2.14
N GLY A 302 -1.87 -21.51 2.33
CA GLY A 302 -1.36 -22.10 3.56
C GLY A 302 -1.92 -23.49 3.91
N ILE A 303 -2.36 -24.25 2.90
CA ILE A 303 -2.89 -25.62 3.07
C ILE A 303 -2.08 -26.64 2.25
N ASN A 304 -2.24 -27.93 2.57
CA ASN A 304 -1.67 -29.01 1.77
C ASN A 304 -2.20 -28.98 0.35
N GLN A 305 -1.32 -29.10 -0.62
CA GLN A 305 -1.68 -29.15 -2.04
C GLN A 305 -0.73 -30.08 -2.80
N GLU A 306 -1.26 -30.67 -3.85
CA GLU A 306 -0.51 -31.52 -4.78
C GLU A 306 -0.80 -31.09 -6.21
N ARG A 307 0.20 -31.18 -7.08
CA ARG A 307 0.03 -30.87 -8.49
C ARG A 307 1.07 -31.51 -9.40
N GLU A 308 0.69 -31.73 -10.64
CA GLU A 308 1.64 -31.99 -11.72
C GLU A 308 2.37 -30.69 -12.11
N VAL A 309 3.67 -30.77 -12.32
CA VAL A 309 4.47 -29.63 -12.79
C VAL A 309 4.13 -29.32 -14.25
N GLN A 310 4.00 -28.06 -14.56
CA GLN A 310 3.75 -27.59 -15.91
C GLN A 310 5.06 -27.45 -16.69
N PHE A 311 5.10 -28.01 -17.89
CA PHE A 311 6.25 -27.94 -18.78
C PHE A 311 5.99 -27.02 -19.97
N SER A 312 6.98 -26.18 -20.29
CA SER A 312 7.02 -25.41 -21.54
C SER A 312 7.47 -26.26 -22.73
N GLN A 313 8.17 -27.38 -22.47
CA GLN A 313 8.55 -28.38 -23.45
C GLN A 313 8.45 -29.77 -22.82
N GLN A 314 7.94 -30.71 -23.59
CA GLN A 314 7.78 -32.11 -23.18
C GLN A 314 8.67 -33.03 -23.99
N ALA A 315 9.05 -34.17 -23.40
CA ALA A 315 9.74 -35.27 -24.02
C ALA A 315 8.87 -36.53 -23.97
N ALA A 316 9.32 -37.60 -24.64
CA ALA A 316 8.56 -38.84 -24.76
C ALA A 316 8.55 -39.68 -23.48
N SER A 317 9.53 -39.51 -22.60
CA SER A 317 9.69 -40.31 -21.39
C SER A 317 10.36 -39.46 -20.28
N HIS A 318 10.12 -39.81 -19.02
CA HIS A 318 10.88 -39.30 -17.86
C HIS A 318 12.07 -40.20 -17.46
N SER A 319 12.41 -41.21 -18.30
CA SER A 319 13.60 -42.04 -18.11
C SER A 319 14.87 -41.34 -18.59
N ASP A 320 16.05 -41.93 -18.33
CA ASP A 320 17.34 -41.42 -18.82
C ASP A 320 17.36 -41.29 -20.34
N ALA A 321 16.60 -42.14 -21.05
CA ALA A 321 16.33 -42.06 -22.50
C ALA A 321 15.04 -41.26 -22.74
N ASP A 322 15.05 -39.96 -22.46
CA ASP A 322 13.85 -39.12 -22.54
C ASP A 322 13.25 -39.01 -23.95
N TRP A 323 14.02 -39.36 -25.00
CA TRP A 323 13.53 -39.50 -26.39
C TRP A 323 12.60 -40.69 -26.60
N GLY A 324 12.53 -41.62 -25.62
CA GLY A 324 11.66 -42.78 -25.66
C GLY A 324 12.15 -43.87 -26.65
N ASN A 325 11.20 -44.67 -27.16
CA ASN A 325 11.45 -45.84 -27.96
C ASN A 325 11.11 -45.64 -29.46
N THR A 326 10.70 -44.45 -29.87
CA THR A 326 10.37 -44.12 -31.28
C THR A 326 11.19 -42.93 -31.70
N TYR A 327 12.24 -43.15 -32.47
CA TYR A 327 13.19 -42.13 -32.90
C TYR A 327 13.90 -42.46 -34.18
N ALA A 328 14.55 -41.50 -34.81
CA ALA A 328 15.51 -41.71 -35.89
C ALA A 328 16.92 -41.46 -35.38
N GLU A 329 17.82 -42.40 -35.58
CA GLU A 329 19.26 -42.28 -35.36
C GLU A 329 19.95 -42.02 -36.70
N VAL A 330 20.82 -41.02 -36.75
CA VAL A 330 21.67 -40.70 -37.90
C VAL A 330 23.12 -40.88 -37.50
N ASP A 331 23.75 -42.00 -37.92
CA ASP A 331 25.16 -42.24 -37.66
C ASP A 331 26.02 -41.57 -38.75
N PHE A 332 26.71 -40.49 -38.36
CA PHE A 332 27.54 -39.69 -39.25
C PHE A 332 28.81 -40.46 -39.70
N GLY A 333 29.30 -41.36 -38.87
CA GLY A 333 30.45 -42.20 -39.20
C GLY A 333 30.14 -43.29 -40.23
N ALA A 334 28.98 -43.90 -40.06
CA ALA A 334 28.50 -44.94 -40.98
C ALA A 334 27.78 -44.35 -42.21
N GLN A 335 27.42 -43.05 -42.20
CA GLN A 335 26.57 -42.42 -43.22
C GLN A 335 25.29 -43.25 -43.42
N HIS A 336 24.62 -43.56 -42.30
CA HIS A 336 23.43 -44.39 -42.26
C HIS A 336 22.37 -43.81 -41.32
N VAL A 337 21.11 -44.00 -41.66
CA VAL A 337 19.97 -43.65 -40.82
C VAL A 337 19.21 -44.89 -40.41
N TYR A 338 18.84 -44.97 -39.13
CA TYR A 338 18.04 -46.04 -38.55
C TYR A 338 16.75 -45.46 -37.97
N MET A 339 15.61 -46.11 -38.22
CA MET A 339 14.33 -45.69 -37.64
C MET A 339 13.81 -46.76 -36.69
N TYR A 340 13.56 -46.33 -35.48
CA TYR A 340 12.99 -47.13 -34.41
C TYR A 340 11.54 -46.75 -34.15
N GLU A 341 10.68 -47.77 -34.05
CA GLU A 341 9.29 -47.60 -33.60
C GLU A 341 9.01 -48.59 -32.48
N ASN A 342 8.59 -48.08 -31.31
CA ASN A 342 8.36 -48.90 -30.13
C ASN A 342 9.55 -49.80 -29.73
N GLY A 343 10.77 -49.31 -29.93
CA GLY A 343 12.02 -50.04 -29.64
C GLY A 343 12.47 -51.05 -30.69
N ALA A 344 11.70 -51.25 -31.75
CA ALA A 344 12.07 -52.15 -32.86
C ALA A 344 12.64 -51.34 -34.04
N LEU A 345 13.73 -51.79 -34.63
CA LEU A 345 14.24 -51.26 -35.89
C LEU A 345 13.25 -51.60 -37.00
N THR A 346 12.59 -50.59 -37.56
CA THR A 346 11.56 -50.79 -38.63
C THR A 346 12.06 -50.46 -40.00
N TRP A 347 13.09 -49.62 -40.11
CA TRP A 347 13.65 -49.22 -41.40
C TRP A 347 15.07 -48.67 -41.21
N ASP A 348 15.92 -48.88 -42.21
CA ASP A 348 17.25 -48.27 -42.26
C ASP A 348 17.67 -48.04 -43.74
N ALA A 349 18.53 -47.03 -43.92
CA ALA A 349 19.07 -46.71 -45.25
C ALA A 349 20.39 -45.91 -45.14
N PRO A 350 21.25 -46.00 -46.18
CA PRO A 350 22.37 -45.07 -46.29
C PRO A 350 21.90 -43.69 -46.50
N CYS A 351 22.62 -42.71 -45.89
CA CYS A 351 22.36 -41.28 -46.01
C CYS A 351 23.65 -40.52 -46.33
N VAL A 352 23.50 -39.22 -46.59
CA VAL A 352 24.62 -38.31 -46.75
C VAL A 352 24.43 -37.19 -45.76
N THR A 353 25.41 -36.96 -44.89
CA THR A 353 25.42 -35.85 -43.95
C THR A 353 26.19 -34.67 -44.51
N GLY A 354 26.23 -33.54 -43.77
CA GLY A 354 26.82 -32.30 -44.22
C GLY A 354 28.31 -32.43 -44.58
N ASN A 355 28.75 -31.62 -45.54
CA ASN A 355 30.11 -31.66 -46.10
C ASN A 355 31.09 -30.96 -45.17
N VAL A 356 31.85 -31.71 -44.39
CA VAL A 356 32.84 -31.23 -43.43
C VAL A 356 33.94 -30.38 -44.11
N SER A 357 34.38 -30.79 -45.33
CA SER A 357 35.45 -30.05 -46.04
C SER A 357 35.02 -28.66 -46.50
N LYS A 358 33.71 -28.42 -46.62
CA LYS A 358 33.14 -27.10 -46.93
C LYS A 358 32.59 -26.37 -45.74
N ASN A 359 32.88 -26.84 -44.52
CA ASN A 359 32.37 -26.31 -43.26
C ASN A 359 30.82 -26.35 -43.16
N TYR A 360 30.19 -27.34 -43.79
CA TYR A 360 28.74 -27.61 -43.67
C TYR A 360 28.52 -28.88 -42.84
N THR A 361 29.07 -28.88 -41.61
CA THR A 361 28.94 -30.02 -40.72
C THR A 361 27.51 -30.14 -40.19
N THR A 362 26.89 -31.32 -40.27
CA THR A 362 25.64 -31.61 -39.59
C THR A 362 25.89 -31.56 -38.06
N PRO A 363 25.18 -30.76 -37.29
CA PRO A 363 25.40 -30.67 -35.84
C PRO A 363 24.95 -31.99 -35.16
N GLU A 364 25.78 -32.49 -34.26
CA GLU A 364 25.44 -33.62 -33.38
C GLU A 364 24.48 -33.14 -32.28
N GLY A 365 23.56 -34.04 -31.86
CA GLY A 365 22.65 -33.72 -30.75
C GLY A 365 21.35 -34.48 -30.80
N ILE A 366 20.46 -34.15 -29.86
CA ILE A 366 19.11 -34.67 -29.75
C ILE A 366 18.13 -33.56 -30.10
N TYR A 367 17.34 -33.80 -31.14
CA TYR A 367 16.45 -32.81 -31.75
C TYR A 367 15.02 -33.33 -31.88
N SER A 368 14.06 -32.43 -31.85
CA SER A 368 12.68 -32.72 -32.24
C SER A 368 12.50 -32.56 -33.74
N LEU A 369 11.70 -33.44 -34.36
CA LEU A 369 11.18 -33.18 -35.68
C LEU A 369 10.22 -31.97 -35.62
N THR A 370 10.55 -30.90 -36.34
CA THR A 370 9.79 -29.66 -36.26
C THR A 370 8.45 -29.77 -37.02
N TYR A 371 8.49 -30.29 -38.27
CA TYR A 371 7.29 -30.52 -39.08
C TYR A 371 7.61 -31.53 -40.23
N LYS A 372 6.57 -31.98 -40.93
CA LYS A 372 6.66 -32.78 -42.11
C LYS A 372 6.04 -32.06 -43.29
N GLN A 373 6.71 -32.03 -44.43
CA GLN A 373 6.22 -31.43 -45.66
C GLN A 373 6.59 -32.33 -46.86
N THR A 374 5.74 -32.38 -47.89
CA THR A 374 6.02 -33.04 -49.15
C THR A 374 6.22 -31.99 -50.23
N ASP A 375 6.90 -32.38 -51.31
CA ASP A 375 7.01 -31.58 -52.55
C ASP A 375 7.60 -30.17 -52.31
N ARG A 376 8.79 -30.11 -51.69
CA ARG A 376 9.44 -28.86 -51.37
C ARG A 376 10.65 -28.58 -52.22
N VAL A 377 10.81 -27.33 -52.69
CA VAL A 377 12.06 -26.87 -53.34
C VAL A 377 12.94 -26.22 -52.28
N LEU A 378 14.10 -26.81 -52.03
CA LEU A 378 15.15 -26.26 -51.18
C LEU A 378 16.00 -25.30 -52.02
N ARG A 379 16.27 -24.10 -51.50
CA ARG A 379 17.02 -23.07 -52.19
C ARG A 379 18.22 -22.64 -51.37
N GLY A 380 19.38 -22.50 -52.00
CA GLY A 380 20.57 -21.91 -51.43
C GLY A 380 20.48 -20.39 -51.30
N ALA A 381 21.56 -19.74 -50.97
CA ALA A 381 21.62 -18.28 -50.85
C ALA A 381 21.24 -17.61 -52.17
N LYS A 382 20.51 -16.49 -52.10
CA LYS A 382 20.13 -15.73 -53.28
C LYS A 382 21.31 -14.90 -53.75
N ARG A 383 21.67 -15.01 -55.02
CA ARG A 383 22.73 -14.26 -55.68
C ARG A 383 22.26 -12.84 -56.05
N ALA A 384 23.22 -11.95 -56.35
CA ALA A 384 22.95 -10.59 -56.74
C ALA A 384 22.13 -10.45 -58.04
N ASP A 385 22.21 -11.44 -58.93
CA ASP A 385 21.43 -11.51 -60.16
C ASP A 385 20.00 -12.02 -59.99
N GLY A 386 19.61 -12.33 -58.74
CA GLY A 386 18.27 -12.81 -58.39
C GLY A 386 18.11 -14.33 -58.48
N THR A 387 19.13 -15.07 -58.94
CA THR A 387 19.14 -16.55 -58.94
C THR A 387 19.52 -17.11 -57.59
N TYR A 388 19.31 -18.41 -57.37
CA TYR A 388 19.77 -19.12 -56.17
C TYR A 388 21.06 -19.90 -56.44
N GLU A 389 21.88 -20.13 -55.43
CA GLU A 389 23.09 -20.94 -55.56
C GLU A 389 22.79 -22.36 -56.01
N TYR A 390 21.68 -22.91 -55.51
CA TYR A 390 21.07 -24.15 -55.97
C TYR A 390 19.56 -24.12 -55.73
N GLU A 391 18.87 -24.96 -56.47
CA GLU A 391 17.50 -25.35 -56.25
C GLU A 391 17.43 -26.86 -56.32
N SER A 392 16.88 -27.48 -55.26
CA SER A 392 16.73 -28.92 -55.15
C SER A 392 15.32 -29.27 -54.77
N HIS A 393 14.65 -30.04 -55.59
CA HIS A 393 13.34 -30.60 -55.29
C HIS A 393 13.52 -31.81 -54.36
N VAL A 394 12.71 -31.88 -53.31
CA VAL A 394 12.66 -32.99 -52.36
C VAL A 394 11.22 -33.44 -52.18
N ASP A 395 11.00 -34.75 -52.25
CA ASP A 395 9.67 -35.35 -52.10
C ASP A 395 9.17 -35.26 -50.65
N TYR A 396 10.09 -35.38 -49.69
CA TYR A 396 9.81 -35.31 -48.26
C TYR A 396 10.81 -34.40 -47.58
N TRP A 397 10.31 -33.48 -46.78
CA TRP A 397 11.10 -32.56 -45.98
C TRP A 397 10.71 -32.66 -44.51
N MET A 398 11.66 -32.92 -43.61
CA MET A 398 11.46 -33.18 -42.21
C MET A 398 12.63 -32.53 -41.41
N PRO A 399 12.61 -31.21 -41.23
CA PRO A 399 13.66 -30.48 -40.50
C PRO A 399 13.54 -30.60 -38.99
#